data_e70ebb4320353216a3e0967c320b9128
#
_entry.id   e70ebb4320353216a3e0967c320b9128
#
_cell.length_a   1.000
_cell.length_b   1.000
_cell.length_c   1.000
_cell.angle_alpha   90.00
_cell.angle_beta   90.00
_cell.angle_gamma   90.00
#
_symmetry.space_group_name_H-M   'P 1'
#
loop_
_entity.id
_entity.type
_entity.pdbx_description
1 polymer ?
#
loop_
_entity_poly.entity_id
_entity_poly.type
_entity_poly.pdbx_seq_one_letter_code
_entity_poly.pdbx_strand_id
1 'polypeptide(L)'
;MRVPLQLSFKGIPNTTVLEGLIRQKAYKLEQVCDHLSSCRVAVEKPPKRPEDGNPYRVRIDMTVPPGHKVAVRNEPGRGKTKDPLDVVIRDAFDTASRRLRK
;
A
#
# COMPACT_ATOMS: atom_id res chain seq x y z
N MET A 1 -12.06 10.31 -7.23
CA MET A 1 -11.58 10.06 -5.87
C MET A 1 -11.42 11.38 -5.13
N ARG A 2 -12.05 11.55 -3.99
CA ARG A 2 -11.99 12.81 -3.24
C ARG A 2 -10.81 12.91 -2.30
N VAL A 3 -10.29 11.77 -1.87
CA VAL A 3 -9.17 11.73 -0.92
C VAL A 3 -7.88 11.97 -1.68
N PRO A 4 -7.03 12.91 -1.25
CA PRO A 4 -5.70 13.08 -1.85
C PRO A 4 -4.91 11.79 -1.74
N LEU A 5 -4.40 11.31 -2.86
CA LEU A 5 -3.59 10.12 -2.95
C LEU A 5 -2.20 10.52 -3.42
N GLN A 6 -1.18 10.18 -2.64
CA GLN A 6 0.21 10.40 -2.99
C GLN A 6 0.88 9.06 -3.24
N LEU A 7 1.52 8.94 -4.39
CA LEU A 7 2.23 7.72 -4.78
C LEU A 7 3.72 7.99 -4.86
N SER A 8 4.50 7.03 -4.40
CA SER A 8 5.96 7.09 -4.47
C SER A 8 6.49 5.73 -4.88
N PHE A 9 7.41 5.71 -5.85
CA PHE A 9 8.05 4.49 -6.31
C PHE A 9 9.55 4.64 -6.20
N LYS A 10 10.22 3.63 -5.65
CA LYS A 10 11.68 3.64 -5.50
C LYS A 10 12.23 2.28 -5.89
N GLY A 11 13.11 2.27 -6.88
CA GLY A 11 13.68 1.04 -7.40
C GLY A 11 12.72 0.24 -8.26
N ILE A 12 11.59 0.83 -8.64
CA ILE A 12 10.54 0.21 -9.44
C ILE A 12 10.06 1.24 -10.45
N PRO A 13 9.89 0.86 -11.72
CA PRO A 13 9.33 1.80 -12.70
C PRO A 13 7.89 2.18 -12.35
N ASN A 14 7.58 3.45 -12.47
CA ASN A 14 6.21 3.92 -12.31
C ASN A 14 5.45 3.64 -13.61
N THR A 15 4.61 2.60 -13.60
CA THR A 15 3.84 2.23 -14.78
C THR A 15 2.38 2.58 -14.59
N THR A 16 1.70 2.80 -15.71
CA THR A 16 0.25 3.07 -15.70
C THR A 16 -0.52 1.94 -15.06
N VAL A 17 -0.06 0.70 -15.26
CA VAL A 17 -0.74 -0.48 -14.70
C VAL A 17 -0.66 -0.48 -13.19
N LEU A 18 0.53 -0.25 -12.62
CA LEU A 18 0.70 -0.22 -11.17
C LEU A 18 -0.05 0.95 -10.55
N GLU A 19 0.03 2.12 -11.18
CA GLU A 19 -0.67 3.29 -10.69
C GLU A 19 -2.18 3.07 -10.70
N GLY A 20 -2.70 2.46 -11.76
CA GLY A 20 -4.13 2.14 -11.87
C GLY A 20 -4.59 1.17 -10.79
N LEU A 21 -3.78 0.14 -10.51
CA LEU A 21 -4.08 -0.82 -9.45
C LEU A 21 -4.15 -0.13 -8.09
N ILE A 22 -3.16 0.71 -7.79
CA ILE A 22 -3.11 1.40 -6.50
C ILE A 22 -4.29 2.36 -6.34
N ARG A 23 -4.62 3.11 -7.40
CA ARG A 23 -5.76 4.03 -7.36
C ARG A 23 -7.07 3.29 -7.15
N GLN A 24 -7.24 2.15 -7.79
CA GLN A 24 -8.43 1.32 -7.62
C GLN A 24 -8.56 0.84 -6.17
N LYS A 25 -7.47 0.38 -5.59
CA LYS A 25 -7.46 -0.11 -4.21
C LYS A 25 -7.69 1.03 -3.21
N ALA A 26 -7.10 2.20 -3.47
CA ALA A 26 -7.31 3.37 -2.62
C ALA A 26 -8.77 3.82 -2.67
N TYR A 27 -9.40 3.77 -3.83
CA TYR A 27 -10.81 4.10 -3.96
C TYR A 27 -11.67 3.19 -3.06
N LYS A 28 -11.35 1.90 -3.00
CA LYS A 28 -12.08 0.97 -2.14
C LYS A 28 -11.89 1.30 -0.66
N LEU A 29 -10.73 1.83 -0.27
CA LEU A 29 -10.53 2.26 1.11
C LEU A 29 -11.47 3.42 1.47
N GLU A 30 -11.72 4.33 0.54
CA GLU A 30 -12.67 5.43 0.78
C GLU A 30 -14.07 4.89 1.04
N GLN A 31 -14.44 3.79 0.40
CA GLN A 31 -15.75 3.17 0.59
C GLN A 31 -15.86 2.46 1.94
N VAL A 32 -14.74 1.96 2.47
CA VAL A 32 -14.70 1.35 3.79
C VAL A 32 -14.74 2.40 4.89
N CYS A 33 -14.09 3.54 4.66
CA CYS A 33 -13.99 4.62 5.62
C CYS A 33 -14.21 5.95 4.93
N ASP A 34 -15.43 6.47 5.02
CA ASP A 34 -15.81 7.73 4.37
C ASP A 34 -15.19 8.95 5.02
N HIS A 35 -14.56 8.77 6.19
CA HIS A 35 -13.85 9.85 6.89
C HIS A 35 -12.37 9.93 6.55
N LEU A 36 -11.90 9.08 5.65
CA LEU A 36 -10.49 9.08 5.26
C LEU A 36 -10.13 10.42 4.62
N SER A 37 -9.12 11.10 5.17
CA SER A 37 -8.74 12.44 4.71
C SER A 37 -7.47 12.44 3.86
N SER A 38 -6.62 11.43 3.98
CA SER A 38 -5.43 11.33 3.14
C SER A 38 -4.95 9.89 3.06
N CYS A 39 -4.26 9.58 1.96
CA CYS A 39 -3.68 8.27 1.76
C CYS A 39 -2.35 8.44 1.01
N ARG A 40 -1.29 7.88 1.55
CA ARG A 40 0.03 7.89 0.92
C ARG A 40 0.51 6.46 0.75
N VAL A 41 0.91 6.10 -0.46
CA VAL A 41 1.40 4.77 -0.79
C VAL A 41 2.82 4.88 -1.31
N ALA A 42 3.74 4.16 -0.66
CA ALA A 42 5.13 4.07 -1.11
C ALA A 42 5.42 2.62 -1.46
N VAL A 43 5.95 2.40 -2.66
CA VAL A 43 6.32 1.08 -3.15
C VAL A 43 7.81 1.10 -3.44
N GLU A 44 8.54 0.19 -2.81
CA GLU A 44 9.99 0.15 -2.93
C GLU A 44 10.47 -1.26 -3.21
N LYS A 45 11.58 -1.32 -3.94
CA LYS A 45 12.35 -2.55 -4.09
C LYS A 45 13.74 -2.22 -3.58
N PRO A 46 14.05 -2.55 -2.31
CA PRO A 46 15.35 -2.24 -1.75
C PRO A 46 16.48 -2.89 -2.53
N PRO A 47 17.67 -2.25 -2.60
CA PRO A 47 18.78 -2.82 -3.35
C PRO A 47 19.29 -4.14 -2.78
N LYS A 48 19.17 -4.34 -1.47
CA LYS A 48 19.55 -5.59 -0.82
C LYS A 48 18.32 -6.46 -0.68
N ARG A 49 18.29 -7.56 -1.42
CA ARG A 49 17.16 -8.49 -1.42
C ARG A 49 17.32 -9.55 -0.34
N PRO A 50 16.23 -9.94 0.32
CA PRO A 50 16.26 -11.12 1.17
C PRO A 50 16.42 -12.37 0.30
N GLU A 51 16.99 -13.43 0.86
CA GLU A 51 17.14 -14.70 0.15
C GLU A 51 15.77 -15.33 -0.15
N ASP A 52 14.87 -15.24 0.82
CA ASP A 52 13.53 -15.80 0.70
C ASP A 52 12.49 -14.72 0.95
N GLY A 53 11.29 -14.95 0.43
CA GLY A 53 10.15 -14.12 0.68
C GLY A 53 10.04 -12.95 -0.28
N ASN A 54 9.23 -11.99 0.12
CA ASN A 54 8.87 -10.84 -0.70
C ASN A 54 10.04 -9.87 -0.86
N PRO A 55 10.46 -9.53 -2.11
CA PRO A 55 11.54 -8.56 -2.32
C PRO A 55 11.10 -7.11 -2.23
N TYR A 56 9.80 -6.85 -2.04
CA TYR A 56 9.25 -5.50 -2.08
C TYR A 56 8.85 -5.01 -0.72
N ARG A 57 8.88 -3.67 -0.57
CA ARG A 57 8.30 -3.00 0.59
C ARG A 57 7.14 -2.14 0.12
N VAL A 58 5.97 -2.34 0.72
CA VAL A 58 4.81 -1.50 0.45
C VAL A 58 4.38 -0.85 1.76
N ARG A 59 4.23 0.47 1.75
CA ARG A 59 3.80 1.21 2.91
C ARG A 59 2.58 2.06 2.55
N ILE A 60 1.56 1.99 3.40
CA ILE A 60 0.34 2.77 3.23
C ILE A 60 0.13 3.57 4.50
N ASP A 61 0.16 4.89 4.37
CA ASP A 61 -0.11 5.81 5.48
C ASP A 61 -1.44 6.49 5.23
N MET A 62 -2.34 6.43 6.21
CA MET A 62 -3.67 6.99 6.10
C MET A 62 -3.96 7.91 7.28
N THR A 63 -4.75 8.95 7.04
CA THR A 63 -5.19 9.85 8.10
C THR A 63 -6.71 9.83 8.17
N VAL A 64 -7.23 9.63 9.38
CA VAL A 64 -8.66 9.64 9.66
C VAL A 64 -8.92 10.71 10.72
N PRO A 65 -9.75 11.73 10.44
CA PRO A 65 -10.02 12.77 11.44
C PRO A 65 -10.60 12.18 12.74
N PRO A 66 -10.29 12.79 13.89
CA PRO A 66 -9.60 14.07 14.08
C PRO A 66 -8.08 14.01 14.23
N GLY A 67 -7.39 13.15 13.54
CA GLY A 67 -5.94 13.09 13.59
C GLY A 67 -5.39 11.71 13.84
N HIS A 68 -6.23 10.69 13.69
CA HIS A 68 -5.77 9.31 13.80
C HIS A 68 -4.98 8.92 12.56
N LYS A 69 -3.79 8.39 12.77
CA LYS A 69 -2.93 7.91 11.70
C LYS A 69 -2.87 6.39 11.73
N VAL A 70 -3.10 5.78 10.59
CA VAL A 70 -3.02 4.33 10.43
C VAL A 70 -1.94 4.03 9.40
N ALA A 71 -0.95 3.25 9.80
CA ALA A 71 0.14 2.87 8.91
C ALA A 71 0.16 1.35 8.74
N VAL A 72 0.31 0.93 7.49
CA VAL A 72 0.42 -0.47 7.13
C VAL A 72 1.74 -0.65 6.38
N ARG A 73 2.49 -1.68 6.74
CA ARG A 73 3.76 -2.00 6.08
C ARG A 73 3.83 -3.47 5.74
N ASN A 74 4.20 -3.76 4.49
CA ASN A 74 4.66 -5.08 4.10
C ASN A 74 6.16 -4.96 3.84
N GLU A 75 6.95 -5.59 4.72
CA GLU A 75 8.39 -5.52 4.65
C GLU A 75 8.97 -6.61 3.76
N PRO A 76 10.15 -6.38 3.14
CA PRO A 76 10.84 -7.42 2.40
C PRO A 76 11.14 -8.62 3.30
N GLY A 77 11.10 -9.82 2.72
CA GLY A 77 11.39 -11.05 3.46
C GLY A 77 10.20 -11.68 4.15
N ARG A 78 9.05 -11.01 4.18
CA ARG A 78 7.85 -11.60 4.75
C ARG A 78 7.24 -12.60 3.77
N GLY A 79 6.68 -13.67 4.32
CA GLY A 79 6.10 -14.73 3.51
C GLY A 79 7.15 -15.76 3.11
N LYS A 80 6.70 -16.86 2.53
CA LYS A 80 7.57 -17.98 2.14
C LYS A 80 7.90 -17.96 0.66
N THR A 81 7.27 -17.08 -0.12
CA THR A 81 7.43 -17.03 -1.56
C THR A 81 7.77 -15.62 -2.02
N LYS A 82 8.36 -15.55 -3.22
CA LYS A 82 8.61 -14.27 -3.86
C LYS A 82 7.36 -13.88 -4.63
N ASP A 83 6.42 -13.28 -3.94
CA ASP A 83 5.16 -12.89 -4.54
C ASP A 83 5.35 -11.79 -5.60
N PRO A 84 4.54 -11.81 -6.67
CA PRO A 84 4.51 -10.69 -7.61
C PRO A 84 4.10 -9.40 -6.91
N LEU A 85 4.55 -8.27 -7.45
CA LEU A 85 4.29 -6.97 -6.84
C LEU A 85 2.80 -6.67 -6.68
N ASP A 86 1.98 -7.06 -7.63
CA ASP A 86 0.53 -6.82 -7.54
C ASP A 86 -0.09 -7.56 -6.35
N VAL A 87 0.38 -8.77 -6.05
CA VAL A 87 -0.08 -9.53 -4.89
C VAL A 87 0.33 -8.82 -3.59
N VAL A 88 1.55 -8.32 -3.53
CA VAL A 88 2.04 -7.61 -2.35
C VAL A 88 1.22 -6.35 -2.10
N ILE A 89 0.92 -5.60 -3.16
CA ILE A 89 0.09 -4.40 -3.07
C ILE A 89 -1.31 -4.75 -2.59
N ARG A 90 -1.93 -5.78 -3.15
CA ARG A 90 -3.26 -6.22 -2.73
C ARG A 90 -3.31 -6.62 -1.27
N ASP A 91 -2.30 -7.37 -0.81
CA ASP A 91 -2.23 -7.79 0.58
C ASP A 91 -2.11 -6.60 1.52
N ALA A 92 -1.31 -5.60 1.15
CA ALA A 92 -1.15 -4.39 1.96
C ALA A 92 -2.49 -3.64 2.07
N PHE A 93 -3.22 -3.50 0.98
CA PHE A 93 -4.52 -2.82 1.00
C PHE A 93 -5.59 -3.63 1.74
N ASP A 94 -5.54 -4.96 1.67
CA ASP A 94 -6.45 -5.81 2.46
C ASP A 94 -6.23 -5.58 3.96
N THR A 95 -4.98 -5.49 4.39
CA THR A 95 -4.64 -5.20 5.78
C THR A 95 -5.13 -3.79 6.16
N ALA A 96 -4.93 -2.81 5.28
CA ALA A 96 -5.40 -1.44 5.52
C ALA A 96 -6.92 -1.41 5.69
N SER A 97 -7.64 -2.12 4.84
CA SER A 97 -9.09 -2.19 4.90
C SER A 97 -9.56 -2.77 6.24
N ARG A 98 -8.92 -3.84 6.69
CA ARG A 98 -9.26 -4.45 7.98
C ARG A 98 -9.04 -3.51 9.14
N ARG A 99 -7.95 -2.74 9.11
CA ARG A 99 -7.65 -1.78 10.18
C ARG A 99 -8.63 -0.63 10.22
N LEU A 100 -9.10 -0.19 9.05
CA LEU A 100 -10.06 0.91 8.97
C LEU A 100 -11.47 0.53 9.43
N ARG A 101 -11.78 -0.76 9.41
CA ARG A 101 -13.11 -1.24 9.81
C ARG A 101 -13.31 -1.31 11.32
N LYS A 102 -12.28 -1.15 12.09
CA LYS A 102 -12.41 -1.19 13.54
C LYS A 102 -13.00 0.08 14.11
#